data_18d36e783bbc57c8f63b3359ea7bcc8c
#
_entry.id   18d36e783bbc57c8f63b3359ea7bcc8c
#
_cell.length_a   1.000
_cell.length_b   1.000
_cell.length_c   1.000
_cell.angle_alpha   90.00
_cell.angle_beta   90.00
_cell.angle_gamma   90.00
#
_symmetry.space_group_name_H-M   'P 1'
#
loop_
_entity.id
_entity.type
_entity.pdbx_description
1 polymer ?
#
loop_
_entity_poly.entity_id
_entity_poly.type
_entity_poly.pdbx_seq_one_letter_code
_entity_poly.pdbx_strand_id
1 'polypeptide(L)'
;MSDQHNDCLFCRIVRGEIPAATVYRNENVMAFRDITPVAPEHVLLIPVKHIATLNDLTPEDEAIAGQIMLAAGHVAGILGIRESGYRFVFNNGRDALQSVFHIHGHLVGGKTMGWPPFPGVAREHG
;
A
#
# COMPACT_ATOMS: atom_id res chain seq x y z
N MET A 1 -11.16 18.54 -8.71
CA MET A 1 -12.19 17.94 -9.55
C MET A 1 -12.17 16.46 -9.38
N SER A 2 -13.22 15.92 -8.83
CA SER A 2 -13.29 14.49 -8.59
C SER A 2 -13.42 13.69 -9.88
N ASP A 3 -13.89 14.31 -10.97
CA ASP A 3 -14.13 13.59 -12.21
C ASP A 3 -12.87 12.95 -12.77
N GLN A 4 -11.72 13.60 -12.62
CA GLN A 4 -10.47 13.06 -13.15
C GLN A 4 -10.04 11.77 -12.46
N HIS A 5 -10.67 11.43 -11.35
CA HIS A 5 -10.32 10.22 -10.59
C HIS A 5 -11.43 9.18 -10.64
N ASN A 6 -12.43 9.36 -11.51
CA ASN A 6 -13.56 8.43 -11.57
C ASN A 6 -13.12 7.01 -11.96
N ASP A 7 -12.09 6.90 -12.79
CA ASP A 7 -11.61 5.60 -13.24
C ASP A 7 -10.62 4.96 -12.29
N CYS A 8 -10.23 5.66 -11.24
CA CYS A 8 -9.27 5.10 -10.28
C CYS A 8 -9.95 4.06 -9.41
N LEU A 9 -9.46 2.82 -9.50
CA LEU A 9 -10.01 1.71 -8.73
C LEU A 9 -10.02 2.03 -7.24
N PHE A 10 -8.92 2.56 -6.71
CA PHE A 10 -8.83 2.81 -5.27
C PHE A 10 -9.67 4.00 -4.84
N CYS A 11 -9.81 5.03 -5.69
CA CYS A 11 -10.75 6.11 -5.38
C CYS A 11 -12.18 5.58 -5.28
N ARG A 12 -12.52 4.62 -6.12
CA ARG A 12 -13.86 4.02 -6.09
C ARG A 12 -14.06 3.18 -4.84
N ILE A 13 -13.01 2.51 -4.39
CA ILE A 13 -13.06 1.76 -3.13
C ILE A 13 -13.24 2.73 -1.97
N VAL A 14 -12.50 3.84 -1.96
CA VAL A 14 -12.61 4.85 -0.90
C VAL A 14 -14.04 5.39 -0.82
N ARG A 15 -14.68 5.58 -1.97
CA ARG A 15 -16.05 6.10 -2.00
C ARG A 15 -17.12 5.04 -1.73
N GLY A 16 -16.71 3.78 -1.57
CA GLY A 16 -17.66 2.71 -1.30
C GLY A 16 -18.36 2.18 -2.54
N GLU A 17 -17.91 2.55 -3.72
CA GLU A 17 -18.51 2.08 -4.97
C GLU A 17 -18.08 0.66 -5.32
N ILE A 18 -16.93 0.25 -4.83
CA ILE A 18 -16.41 -1.10 -5.02
C ILE A 18 -16.13 -1.66 -3.63
N PRO A 19 -16.64 -2.85 -3.30
CA PRO A 19 -16.44 -3.42 -1.97
C PRO A 19 -14.97 -3.83 -1.76
N ALA A 20 -14.54 -3.75 -0.51
CA ALA A 20 -13.19 -4.17 -0.11
C ALA A 20 -13.25 -4.69 1.32
N ALA A 21 -12.36 -5.63 1.64
CA ALA A 21 -12.28 -6.18 2.99
C ALA A 21 -11.45 -5.23 3.86
N THR A 22 -12.09 -4.21 4.38
CA THR A 22 -11.43 -3.15 5.12
C THR A 22 -10.94 -3.65 6.47
N VAL A 23 -9.67 -3.38 6.78
CA VAL A 23 -9.03 -3.74 8.03
C VAL A 23 -8.96 -2.54 8.97
N TYR A 24 -8.77 -1.35 8.41
CA TYR A 24 -8.59 -0.13 9.19
C TYR A 24 -8.90 1.07 8.31
N ARG A 25 -9.44 2.11 8.90
CA ARG A 25 -9.68 3.35 8.17
C ARG A 25 -9.75 4.53 9.15
N ASN A 26 -9.13 5.64 8.75
CA ASN A 26 -9.38 6.93 9.38
C ASN A 26 -9.65 7.93 8.26
N GLU A 27 -9.65 9.23 8.56
CA GLU A 27 -10.04 10.20 7.55
C GLU A 27 -9.01 10.36 6.44
N ASN A 28 -7.77 9.90 6.64
CA ASN A 28 -6.69 10.10 5.66
C ASN A 28 -6.15 8.81 5.07
N VAL A 29 -6.35 7.66 5.72
CA VAL A 29 -5.76 6.39 5.32
C VAL A 29 -6.81 5.30 5.36
N MET A 30 -6.76 4.40 4.38
CA MET A 30 -7.61 3.22 4.36
C MET A 30 -6.74 1.99 4.12
N ALA A 31 -7.02 0.92 4.85
CA ALA A 31 -6.29 -0.34 4.73
C ALA A 31 -7.29 -1.45 4.44
N PHE A 32 -7.01 -2.26 3.40
CA PHE A 32 -7.89 -3.37 3.04
C PHE A 32 -7.07 -4.53 2.50
N ARG A 33 -7.63 -5.73 2.57
CA ARG A 33 -6.90 -6.93 2.17
C ARG A 33 -6.74 -7.00 0.67
N ASP A 34 -5.56 -7.44 0.23
CA ASP A 34 -5.30 -7.70 -1.19
C ASP A 34 -6.09 -8.96 -1.59
N ILE A 35 -6.76 -8.91 -2.74
CA ILE A 35 -7.56 -10.03 -3.21
C ILE A 35 -6.71 -11.16 -3.79
N THR A 36 -5.44 -10.88 -4.08
CA THR A 36 -4.49 -11.90 -4.58
C THR A 36 -3.24 -11.86 -3.70
N PRO A 37 -3.38 -12.33 -2.44
CA PRO A 37 -2.28 -12.18 -1.48
C PRO A 37 -1.04 -12.97 -1.89
N VAL A 38 0.13 -12.39 -1.62
CA VAL A 38 1.41 -13.04 -1.88
C VAL A 38 2.05 -13.56 -0.60
N ALA A 39 1.39 -13.36 0.55
CA ALA A 39 1.85 -13.82 1.86
C ALA A 39 0.61 -14.11 2.70
N PRO A 40 0.76 -14.84 3.82
CA PRO A 40 -0.39 -15.12 4.69
C PRO A 40 -1.14 -13.87 5.12
N GLU A 41 -0.41 -12.77 5.38
CA GLU A 41 -1.03 -11.47 5.59
C GLU A 41 -0.55 -10.55 4.49
N HIS A 42 -1.50 -9.94 3.78
CA HIS A 42 -1.18 -9.00 2.70
C HIS A 42 -2.28 -7.96 2.64
N VAL A 43 -1.98 -6.76 3.11
CA VAL A 43 -2.93 -5.65 3.20
C VAL A 43 -2.37 -4.46 2.44
N LEU A 44 -3.25 -3.74 1.76
CA LEU A 44 -2.88 -2.51 1.06
C LEU A 44 -3.25 -1.32 1.93
N LEU A 45 -2.33 -0.38 2.08
CA LEU A 45 -2.61 0.88 2.75
C LEU A 45 -2.54 2.00 1.73
N ILE A 46 -3.61 2.77 1.64
CA ILE A 46 -3.72 3.85 0.65
C ILE A 46 -4.09 5.16 1.33
N PRO A 47 -3.67 6.30 0.77
CA PRO A 47 -4.25 7.57 1.19
C PRO A 47 -5.65 7.70 0.61
N VAL A 48 -6.53 8.34 1.37
CA VAL A 48 -7.86 8.66 0.88
C VAL A 48 -7.76 9.67 -0.29
N LYS A 49 -6.81 10.59 -0.18
CA LYS A 49 -6.51 11.53 -1.24
C LYS A 49 -5.87 10.79 -2.41
N HIS A 50 -6.28 11.13 -3.63
CA HIS A 50 -5.68 10.53 -4.83
C HIS A 50 -4.30 11.12 -5.07
N ILE A 51 -3.27 10.28 -5.01
CA ILE A 51 -1.89 10.63 -5.35
C ILE A 51 -1.40 9.48 -6.22
N ALA A 52 -1.03 9.79 -7.47
CA ALA A 52 -0.80 8.73 -8.45
C ALA A 52 0.46 7.91 -8.15
N THR A 53 1.58 8.56 -7.88
CA THR A 53 2.87 7.89 -7.64
C THR A 53 3.59 8.57 -6.49
N LEU A 54 4.65 7.91 -5.99
CA LEU A 54 5.48 8.52 -4.95
C LEU A 54 6.10 9.83 -5.44
N ASN A 55 6.36 9.92 -6.76
CA ASN A 55 6.97 11.11 -7.34
C ASN A 55 6.03 12.31 -7.31
N ASP A 56 4.73 12.07 -7.13
CA ASP A 56 3.74 13.14 -7.11
C ASP A 56 3.48 13.69 -5.71
N LEU A 57 4.13 13.13 -4.70
CA LEU A 57 4.02 13.65 -3.35
C LEU A 57 4.65 15.04 -3.27
N THR A 58 4.00 15.93 -2.56
CA THR A 58 4.48 17.30 -2.36
C THR A 58 4.58 17.56 -0.85
N PRO A 59 5.22 18.67 -0.44
CA PRO A 59 5.26 19.01 0.99
C PRO A 59 3.89 19.09 1.64
N GLU A 60 2.85 19.39 0.87
CA GLU A 60 1.48 19.41 1.41
C GLU A 60 1.03 18.02 1.85
N ASP A 61 1.65 16.97 1.33
CA ASP A 61 1.27 15.60 1.63
C ASP A 61 2.08 14.99 2.76
N GLU A 62 2.92 15.79 3.40
CA GLU A 62 3.83 15.29 4.44
C GLU A 62 3.07 14.60 5.58
N ALA A 63 2.00 15.21 6.03
CA ALA A 63 1.22 14.64 7.13
C ALA A 63 0.57 13.34 6.71
N ILE A 64 0.01 13.28 5.51
CA ILE A 64 -0.63 12.06 4.99
C ILE A 64 0.40 10.95 4.87
N ALA A 65 1.58 11.24 4.33
CA ALA A 65 2.63 10.24 4.19
C ALA A 65 3.04 9.68 5.56
N GLY A 66 3.19 10.55 6.55
CA GLY A 66 3.49 10.10 7.90
C GLY A 66 2.39 9.23 8.48
N GLN A 67 1.13 9.58 8.22
CA GLN A 67 0.02 8.78 8.72
C GLN A 67 -0.03 7.39 8.09
N ILE A 68 0.35 7.27 6.82
CA ILE A 68 0.42 5.96 6.18
C ILE A 68 1.46 5.09 6.88
N MET A 69 2.62 5.66 7.21
CA MET A 69 3.66 4.91 7.91
C MET A 69 3.23 4.50 9.30
N LEU A 70 2.57 5.40 10.03
CA LEU A 70 2.06 5.08 11.36
C LEU A 70 0.99 4.01 11.29
N ALA A 71 0.11 4.10 10.27
CA ALA A 71 -0.96 3.13 10.09
C ALA A 71 -0.40 1.73 9.82
N ALA A 72 0.74 1.64 9.11
CA ALA A 72 1.32 0.33 8.82
C ALA A 72 1.65 -0.42 10.10
N GLY A 73 2.29 0.23 11.08
CA GLY A 73 2.56 -0.41 12.36
C GLY A 73 1.31 -0.76 13.12
N HIS A 74 0.31 0.11 13.07
CA HIS A 74 -0.97 -0.15 13.75
C HIS A 74 -1.68 -1.36 13.14
N VAL A 75 -1.75 -1.41 11.81
CA VAL A 75 -2.38 -2.52 11.09
C VAL A 75 -1.63 -3.81 11.34
N ALA A 76 -0.28 -3.77 11.37
CA ALA A 76 0.51 -4.94 11.69
C ALA A 76 0.12 -5.52 13.05
N GLY A 77 -0.19 -4.64 14.01
CA GLY A 77 -0.70 -5.09 15.31
C GLY A 77 -2.04 -5.78 15.19
N ILE A 78 -2.94 -5.23 14.39
CA ILE A 78 -4.25 -5.86 14.15
C ILE A 78 -4.08 -7.24 13.54
N LEU A 79 -3.14 -7.39 12.60
CA LEU A 79 -2.90 -8.64 11.90
C LEU A 79 -2.08 -9.64 12.71
N GLY A 80 -1.54 -9.23 13.85
CA GLY A 80 -0.74 -10.12 14.69
C GLY A 80 0.66 -10.40 14.17
N ILE A 81 1.20 -9.52 13.32
CA ILE A 81 2.52 -9.72 12.71
C ILE A 81 3.55 -8.70 13.18
N ARG A 82 3.21 -7.85 14.15
CA ARG A 82 4.13 -6.81 14.60
C ARG A 82 5.40 -7.40 15.21
N GLU A 83 5.25 -8.43 16.05
CA GLU A 83 6.38 -9.02 16.74
C GLU A 83 7.28 -9.84 15.81
N SER A 84 6.65 -10.62 14.92
CA SER A 84 7.41 -11.50 14.03
C SER A 84 8.04 -10.73 12.87
N GLY A 85 7.46 -9.61 12.49
CA GLY A 85 8.01 -8.75 11.45
C GLY A 85 7.22 -8.76 10.16
N TYR A 86 7.45 -7.73 9.38
CA TYR A 86 6.72 -7.54 8.12
C TYR A 86 7.53 -6.63 7.21
N ARG A 87 7.12 -6.56 5.95
CA ARG A 87 7.65 -5.58 4.99
C ARG A 87 6.54 -4.68 4.54
N PHE A 88 6.89 -3.42 4.31
CA PHE A 88 5.96 -2.43 3.79
C PHE A 88 6.57 -1.89 2.51
N VAL A 89 5.98 -2.24 1.38
CA VAL A 89 6.59 -2.07 0.05
C VAL A 89 5.73 -1.17 -0.80
N PHE A 90 6.36 -0.17 -1.40
CA PHE A 90 5.70 0.68 -2.41
C PHE A 90 6.35 0.42 -3.76
N ASN A 91 5.52 0.17 -4.76
CA ASN A 91 5.97 0.02 -6.14
C ASN A 91 5.70 1.33 -6.86
N ASN A 92 6.73 1.91 -7.44
CA ASN A 92 6.59 3.20 -8.12
C ASN A 92 7.01 3.07 -9.57
N GLY A 93 6.05 3.18 -10.48
CA GLY A 93 6.34 3.24 -11.89
C GLY A 93 6.42 1.90 -12.58
N ARG A 94 6.84 1.96 -13.85
CA ARG A 94 6.81 0.82 -14.73
C ARG A 94 7.70 -0.33 -14.29
N ASP A 95 8.95 -0.04 -13.98
CA ASP A 95 9.91 -1.10 -13.67
C ASP A 95 9.64 -1.77 -12.34
N ALA A 96 8.87 -1.12 -11.48
CA ALA A 96 8.46 -1.69 -10.20
C ALA A 96 7.07 -2.32 -10.28
N LEU A 97 6.46 -2.36 -11.49
CA LEU A 97 5.16 -2.99 -11.73
C LEU A 97 4.02 -2.33 -10.95
N GLN A 98 4.05 -1.00 -10.89
CA GLN A 98 2.92 -0.29 -10.30
C GLN A 98 1.69 -0.49 -11.18
N SER A 99 0.68 -1.16 -10.66
CA SER A 99 -0.48 -1.54 -11.44
C SER A 99 -1.65 -0.55 -11.31
N VAL A 100 -1.75 0.13 -10.17
CA VAL A 100 -2.80 1.11 -9.94
C VAL A 100 -2.13 2.44 -9.63
N PHE A 101 -2.52 3.50 -10.34
CA PHE A 101 -1.91 4.82 -10.17
C PHE A 101 -2.68 5.62 -9.13
N HIS A 102 -2.57 5.12 -7.93
CA HIS A 102 -3.00 5.67 -6.67
C HIS A 102 -2.07 4.99 -5.67
N ILE A 103 -1.18 5.73 -5.05
CA ILE A 103 -0.11 5.09 -4.27
C ILE A 103 -0.69 4.12 -3.24
N HIS A 104 0.00 3.02 -3.06
CA HIS A 104 -0.43 2.02 -2.09
C HIS A 104 0.77 1.25 -1.59
N GLY A 105 0.81 1.08 -0.28
CA GLY A 105 1.85 0.28 0.35
C GLY A 105 1.35 -1.13 0.58
N HIS A 106 2.14 -2.10 0.20
CA HIS A 106 1.86 -3.52 0.45
C HIS A 106 2.45 -3.89 1.80
N LEU A 107 1.60 -4.17 2.76
CA LEU A 107 2.02 -4.65 4.07
C LEU A 107 1.93 -6.17 4.04
N VAL A 108 3.08 -6.83 4.06
CA VAL A 108 3.14 -8.29 3.91
C VAL A 108 3.89 -8.91 5.07
N GLY A 109 3.38 -10.05 5.55
CA GLY A 109 4.00 -10.75 6.66
C GLY A 109 3.35 -12.10 6.90
N GLY A 110 3.67 -12.70 8.03
CA GLY A 110 3.10 -13.99 8.40
C GLY A 110 3.98 -15.17 8.02
N LYS A 111 5.14 -14.92 7.43
CA LYS A 111 6.14 -15.96 7.15
C LYS A 111 7.49 -15.31 6.95
N THR A 112 8.53 -16.08 7.08
CA THR A 112 9.89 -15.60 6.81
C THR A 112 10.02 -15.28 5.33
N MET A 113 10.54 -14.09 5.04
CA MET A 113 10.73 -13.62 3.67
C MET A 113 12.23 -13.62 3.35
N GLY A 114 12.56 -13.78 2.07
CA GLY A 114 13.93 -13.83 1.64
C GLY A 114 14.55 -12.45 1.45
N TRP A 115 15.83 -12.45 1.19
CA TRP A 115 16.58 -11.25 0.85
C TRP A 115 17.60 -11.62 -0.24
N PRO A 116 17.71 -10.86 -1.35
CA PRO A 116 17.04 -9.59 -1.61
C PRO A 116 15.53 -9.75 -1.78
N PRO A 117 14.79 -8.64 -1.68
CA PRO A 117 13.31 -8.71 -1.70
C PRO A 117 12.72 -9.01 -3.08
N PHE A 118 13.54 -9.03 -4.12
CA PHE A 118 13.07 -9.26 -5.49
C PHE A 118 13.94 -10.33 -6.15
N PRO A 119 13.63 -11.61 -5.93
CA PRO A 119 14.36 -12.68 -6.59
C PRO A 119 14.18 -12.58 -8.11
N GLY A 120 15.18 -13.03 -8.84
CA GLY A 120 15.13 -12.97 -10.29
C GLY A 120 15.81 -11.75 -10.89
N VAL A 121 16.20 -10.79 -10.06
CA VAL A 121 16.97 -9.64 -10.56
C VAL A 121 18.42 -10.06 -10.69
N ALA A 122 19.02 -9.73 -11.83
CA ALA A 122 20.43 -10.05 -12.06
C ALA A 122 21.30 -9.33 -11.05
N ARG A 123 22.31 -10.03 -10.55
CA ARG A 123 23.20 -9.52 -9.51
C ARG A 123 24.52 -8.99 -10.03
N GLU A 124 24.73 -9.06 -11.33
CA GLU A 124 26.00 -8.66 -11.91
C GLU A 124 26.26 -7.17 -11.75
N HIS A 125 25.25 -6.38 -11.48
CA HIS A 125 25.40 -4.94 -11.32
C HIS A 125 25.62 -4.55 -9.88
N GLY A 126 25.51 -5.47 -9.01
CA GLY A 126 25.50 -5.10 -7.63
C GLY A 126 26.38 -5.58 -6.73
#